data_4da1ec9c301377e129f79aaf01a0d399
#
_entry.id   4da1ec9c301377e129f79aaf01a0d399
#
_cell.length_a   1.000
_cell.length_b   1.000
_cell.length_c   1.000
_cell.angle_alpha   90.00
_cell.angle_beta   90.00
_cell.angle_gamma   90.00
#
_symmetry.space_group_name_H-M   'P 1'
#
loop_
_entity.id
_entity.type
_entity.pdbx_description
1 polymer ?
#
loop_
_entity_poly.entity_id
_entity_poly.type
_entity_poly.pdbx_seq_one_letter_code
_entity_poly.pdbx_strand_id
1 'polypeptide(L)'
;YPPYFSNWVDYRSCLPEGINPTASDYRHGTCVSSLIVDVQAQNPSLDDHCGHFRVRHFGVATAGKFSSFAVMKHIERIVAENQDIKVWNISLGSMEEVSRNSISPEAALLDKLQQKYDVLFVVAGTNQEKGKPTYLGSPADSINALVVNAVNRNNEPASYTRRGPVL
;
A
#
# COMPACT_ATOMS: atom_id res chain seq x y z
N TYR A 1 -2.83 11.29 14.25
CA TYR A 1 -4.08 11.12 13.48
C TYR A 1 -5.13 12.15 13.91
N PRO A 2 -6.01 12.58 12.98
CA PRO A 2 -7.17 13.39 13.34
C PRO A 2 -8.05 12.70 14.40
N PRO A 3 -8.63 13.47 15.36
CA PRO A 3 -9.37 12.89 16.49
C PRO A 3 -10.53 11.98 16.08
N TYR A 4 -11.20 12.28 14.95
CA TYR A 4 -12.39 11.55 14.54
C TYR A 4 -12.17 10.07 14.19
N PHE A 5 -10.94 9.67 13.85
CA PHE A 5 -10.63 8.26 13.56
C PHE A 5 -9.41 7.70 14.33
N SER A 6 -8.78 8.49 15.20
CA SER A 6 -7.60 8.07 15.95
C SER A 6 -7.83 6.80 16.79
N ASN A 7 -9.04 6.61 17.32
CA ASN A 7 -9.41 5.42 18.11
C ASN A 7 -9.54 4.14 17.25
N TRP A 8 -9.53 4.26 15.93
CA TRP A 8 -9.65 3.15 14.99
C TRP A 8 -8.28 2.71 14.44
N VAL A 9 -7.21 3.45 14.76
CA VAL A 9 -5.87 3.20 14.23
C VAL A 9 -4.88 2.91 15.35
N ASP A 10 -4.30 1.71 15.35
CA ASP A 10 -3.14 1.34 16.16
C ASP A 10 -1.88 1.59 15.32
N TYR A 11 -1.14 2.67 15.63
CA TYR A 11 0.08 3.03 14.90
C TYR A 11 1.32 2.48 15.57
N ARG A 12 2.20 1.85 14.79
CA ARG A 12 3.50 1.34 15.21
C ARG A 12 4.60 1.81 14.26
N SER A 13 5.60 2.50 14.78
CA SER A 13 6.80 2.85 14.02
C SER A 13 7.72 1.65 13.90
N CYS A 14 8.13 1.33 12.67
CA CYS A 14 9.16 0.36 12.36
C CYS A 14 10.44 1.02 11.81
N LEU A 15 10.54 2.35 11.92
CA LEU A 15 11.72 3.09 11.50
C LEU A 15 12.91 2.80 12.43
N PRO A 16 14.13 2.81 11.91
CA PRO A 16 15.35 2.69 12.72
C PRO A 16 15.44 3.76 13.82
N GLU A 17 16.09 3.42 14.93
CA GLU A 17 16.40 4.38 15.98
C GLU A 17 17.16 5.59 15.41
N GLY A 18 16.82 6.78 15.89
CA GLY A 18 17.43 8.04 15.44
C GLY A 18 16.77 8.67 14.22
N ILE A 19 15.85 8.00 13.52
CA ILE A 19 15.03 8.63 12.49
C ILE A 19 13.81 9.26 13.15
N ASN A 20 13.74 10.61 13.09
CA ASN A 20 12.62 11.38 13.58
C ASN A 20 11.73 11.82 12.41
N PRO A 21 10.57 11.18 12.18
CA PRO A 21 9.66 11.55 11.12
C PRO A 21 9.12 12.98 11.30
N THR A 22 8.96 13.68 10.21
CA THR A 22 8.32 14.99 10.15
C THR A 22 6.81 14.86 9.92
N ALA A 23 6.06 15.94 10.05
CA ALA A 23 4.62 15.94 9.76
C ALA A 23 4.30 15.49 8.31
N SER A 24 5.19 15.79 7.34
CA SER A 24 5.03 15.37 5.95
C SER A 24 5.14 13.84 5.77
N ASP A 25 5.96 13.18 6.59
CA ASP A 25 6.13 11.71 6.52
C ASP A 25 4.85 10.96 6.92
N TYR A 26 4.06 11.54 7.81
CA TYR A 26 2.80 10.93 8.24
C TYR A 26 1.62 11.15 7.28
N ARG A 27 1.71 12.15 6.39
CA ARG A 27 0.58 12.59 5.56
C ARG A 27 -0.01 11.45 4.73
N HIS A 28 0.82 10.74 3.97
CA HIS A 28 0.36 9.67 3.08
C HIS A 28 -0.37 8.56 3.87
N GLY A 29 0.28 8.02 4.90
CA GLY A 29 -0.32 6.96 5.71
C GLY A 29 -1.59 7.40 6.45
N THR A 30 -1.67 8.67 6.89
CA THR A 30 -2.87 9.23 7.50
C THR A 30 -4.03 9.26 6.49
N CYS A 31 -3.80 9.71 5.26
CA CYS A 31 -4.82 9.71 4.20
C CYS A 31 -5.29 8.30 3.86
N VAL A 32 -4.37 7.35 3.70
CA VAL A 32 -4.73 5.94 3.43
C VAL A 32 -5.56 5.36 4.58
N SER A 33 -5.12 5.55 5.83
CA SER A 33 -5.84 5.04 7.00
C SER A 33 -7.23 5.65 7.12
N SER A 34 -7.42 6.94 6.82
CA SER A 34 -8.73 7.58 6.92
C SER A 34 -9.74 6.97 5.93
N LEU A 35 -9.31 6.63 4.73
CA LEU A 35 -10.17 5.98 3.74
C LEU A 35 -10.52 4.54 4.12
N ILE A 36 -9.58 3.80 4.73
CA ILE A 36 -9.86 2.43 5.18
C ILE A 36 -10.80 2.44 6.39
N VAL A 37 -10.60 3.37 7.33
CA VAL A 37 -11.42 3.44 8.55
C VAL A 37 -12.85 3.84 8.23
N ASP A 38 -13.03 4.87 7.40
CA ASP A 38 -14.36 5.46 7.17
C ASP A 38 -14.39 6.20 5.82
N VAL A 39 -14.57 5.45 4.76
CA VAL A 39 -14.70 6.01 3.42
C VAL A 39 -15.96 6.88 3.30
N GLN A 40 -17.03 6.51 4.00
CA GLN A 40 -18.30 7.24 3.95
C GLN A 40 -18.17 8.65 4.53
N ALA A 41 -17.44 8.84 5.63
CA ALA A 41 -17.20 10.17 6.19
C ALA A 41 -16.39 11.06 5.25
N GLN A 42 -15.50 10.46 4.43
CA GLN A 42 -14.72 11.19 3.44
C GLN A 42 -15.50 11.45 2.15
N ASN A 43 -16.38 10.53 1.78
CA ASN A 43 -17.21 10.63 0.58
C ASN A 43 -18.54 9.89 0.78
N PRO A 44 -19.59 10.60 1.21
CA PRO A 44 -20.89 10.00 1.49
C PRO A 44 -21.54 9.28 0.31
N SER A 45 -21.09 9.55 -0.92
CA SER A 45 -21.58 8.86 -2.12
C SER A 45 -20.96 7.48 -2.34
N LEU A 46 -19.96 7.11 -1.56
CA LEU A 46 -19.25 5.84 -1.64
C LEU A 46 -19.53 4.95 -0.42
N ASP A 47 -20.73 5.02 0.11
CA ASP A 47 -21.15 4.09 1.19
C ASP A 47 -21.22 2.67 0.62
N ASP A 48 -20.32 1.83 1.07
CA ASP A 48 -20.23 0.42 0.73
C ASP A 48 -20.99 -0.48 1.73
N HIS A 49 -21.62 0.12 2.75
CA HIS A 49 -22.33 -0.53 3.84
C HIS A 49 -21.47 -1.50 4.68
N CYS A 50 -20.14 -1.41 4.57
CA CYS A 50 -19.22 -2.26 5.33
C CYS A 50 -18.95 -1.73 6.75
N GLY A 51 -19.32 -0.47 7.04
CA GLY A 51 -19.07 0.19 8.32
C GLY A 51 -17.62 0.64 8.48
N HIS A 52 -17.14 0.62 9.72
CA HIS A 52 -15.80 1.10 10.05
C HIS A 52 -14.82 -0.06 10.25
N PHE A 53 -13.61 0.08 9.72
CA PHE A 53 -12.53 -0.87 9.93
C PHE A 53 -11.51 -0.37 10.95
N ARG A 54 -11.02 -1.27 11.79
CA ARG A 54 -9.82 -1.01 12.60
C ARG A 54 -8.58 -1.25 11.77
N VAL A 55 -7.61 -0.34 11.87
CA VAL A 55 -6.35 -0.37 11.13
C VAL A 55 -5.19 -0.54 12.10
N ARG A 56 -4.35 -1.53 11.87
CA ARG A 56 -3.02 -1.62 12.45
C ARG A 56 -2.03 -1.05 11.43
N HIS A 57 -1.56 0.16 11.69
CA HIS A 57 -0.72 0.91 10.75
C HIS A 57 0.76 0.82 11.14
N PHE A 58 1.60 0.35 10.22
CA PHE A 58 3.04 0.24 10.40
C PHE A 58 3.76 1.30 9.57
N GLY A 59 4.48 2.21 10.24
CA GLY A 59 5.34 3.20 9.59
C GLY A 59 6.67 2.57 9.21
N VAL A 60 6.86 2.22 7.93
CA VAL A 60 8.04 1.48 7.44
C VAL A 60 9.01 2.34 6.64
N ALA A 61 8.61 3.55 6.23
CA ALA A 61 9.40 4.48 5.42
C ALA A 61 9.06 5.93 5.74
N THR A 62 9.97 6.84 5.41
CA THR A 62 9.75 8.29 5.40
C THR A 62 9.62 8.79 3.95
N ALA A 63 9.22 10.04 3.75
CA ALA A 63 9.12 10.67 2.42
C ALA A 63 10.49 10.82 1.72
N GLY A 64 11.58 10.65 2.43
CA GLY A 64 12.93 10.61 1.88
C GLY A 64 13.26 9.30 1.15
N LYS A 65 14.53 9.17 0.76
CA LYS A 65 15.02 7.93 0.14
C LYS A 65 14.98 6.78 1.16
N PHE A 66 14.37 5.68 0.78
CA PHE A 66 14.37 4.43 1.54
C PHE A 66 14.81 3.27 0.63
N SER A 67 15.34 2.22 1.24
CA SER A 67 15.70 1.01 0.52
C SER A 67 14.47 0.10 0.42
N SER A 68 14.09 -0.31 -0.79
CA SER A 68 13.02 -1.29 -1.00
C SER A 68 13.30 -2.60 -0.25
N PHE A 69 14.56 -3.02 -0.22
CA PHE A 69 14.99 -4.20 0.54
C PHE A 69 14.73 -4.07 2.05
N ALA A 70 15.00 -2.89 2.64
CA ALA A 70 14.71 -2.66 4.06
C ALA A 70 13.20 -2.69 4.34
N VAL A 71 12.40 -2.06 3.47
CA VAL A 71 10.93 -2.10 3.56
C VAL A 71 10.42 -3.54 3.46
N MET A 72 10.92 -4.32 2.51
CA MET A 72 10.51 -5.72 2.35
C MET A 72 10.85 -6.58 3.56
N LYS A 73 12.02 -6.38 4.19
CA LYS A 73 12.36 -7.04 5.46
C LYS A 73 11.41 -6.66 6.60
N HIS A 74 11.01 -5.39 6.66
CA HIS A 74 10.01 -4.98 7.65
C HIS A 74 8.66 -5.66 7.39
N ILE A 75 8.19 -5.72 6.14
CA ILE A 75 6.93 -6.38 5.77
C ILE A 75 6.97 -7.87 6.15
N GLU A 76 8.05 -8.58 5.81
CA GLU A 76 8.22 -10.00 6.17
C GLU A 76 8.08 -10.23 7.69
N ARG A 77 8.78 -9.43 8.50
CA ARG A 77 8.71 -9.51 9.95
C ARG A 77 7.32 -9.15 10.49
N ILE A 78 6.74 -8.04 10.00
CA ILE A 78 5.44 -7.54 10.45
C ILE A 78 4.35 -8.59 10.19
N VAL A 79 4.31 -9.19 9.00
CA VAL A 79 3.32 -10.22 8.68
C VAL A 79 3.52 -11.46 9.54
N ALA A 80 4.76 -11.88 9.76
CA ALA A 80 5.07 -13.03 10.61
C ALA A 80 4.64 -12.83 12.08
N GLU A 81 4.76 -11.63 12.59
CA GLU A 81 4.42 -11.25 13.97
C GLU A 81 2.92 -10.93 14.17
N ASN A 82 2.13 -10.78 13.09
CA ASN A 82 0.73 -10.35 13.15
C ASN A 82 -0.18 -11.27 12.30
N GLN A 83 -0.12 -12.58 12.54
CA GLN A 83 -0.85 -13.59 11.76
C GLN A 83 -2.38 -13.55 11.95
N ASP A 84 -2.86 -12.81 12.94
CA ASP A 84 -4.27 -12.50 13.15
C ASP A 84 -4.84 -11.56 12.07
N ILE A 85 -3.97 -10.79 11.39
CA ILE A 85 -4.35 -9.90 10.31
C ILE A 85 -4.32 -10.65 8.99
N LYS A 86 -5.46 -10.70 8.30
CA LYS A 86 -5.60 -11.45 7.03
C LYS A 86 -5.54 -10.58 5.77
N VAL A 87 -5.81 -9.28 5.89
CA VAL A 87 -5.77 -8.36 4.75
C VAL A 87 -4.75 -7.24 5.01
N TRP A 88 -3.83 -7.06 4.08
CA TRP A 88 -2.73 -6.12 4.17
C TRP A 88 -2.77 -5.12 3.01
N ASN A 89 -2.92 -3.84 3.31
CA ASN A 89 -2.84 -2.78 2.31
C ASN A 89 -1.39 -2.31 2.15
N ILE A 90 -0.89 -2.34 0.91
CA ILE A 90 0.44 -1.84 0.52
C ILE A 90 0.28 -0.70 -0.48
N SER A 91 0.25 0.52 0.03
CA SER A 91 0.21 1.74 -0.77
C SER A 91 1.60 2.33 -1.00
N LEU A 92 2.55 1.45 -1.29
CA LEU A 92 3.94 1.75 -1.63
C LEU A 92 4.26 1.11 -2.97
N GLY A 93 5.12 1.76 -3.76
CA GLY A 93 5.53 1.19 -5.03
C GLY A 93 6.74 1.91 -5.62
N SER A 94 7.44 1.19 -6.50
CA SER A 94 8.57 1.73 -7.24
C SER A 94 8.11 2.68 -8.34
N MET A 95 8.91 3.72 -8.59
CA MET A 95 8.77 4.56 -9.79
C MET A 95 9.31 3.88 -11.05
N GLU A 96 10.19 2.90 -10.90
CA GLU A 96 10.72 2.10 -12.00
C GLU A 96 9.69 1.10 -12.51
N GLU A 97 9.68 0.85 -13.82
CA GLU A 97 8.84 -0.18 -14.42
C GLU A 97 9.35 -1.58 -14.06
N VAL A 98 8.42 -2.50 -13.85
CA VAL A 98 8.77 -3.91 -13.67
C VAL A 98 9.32 -4.52 -14.97
N SER A 99 10.14 -5.55 -14.82
CA SER A 99 10.61 -6.34 -15.97
C SER A 99 9.42 -7.04 -16.64
N ARG A 100 9.47 -7.12 -17.98
CA ARG A 100 8.47 -7.89 -18.74
C ARG A 100 8.77 -9.39 -18.79
N ASN A 101 9.91 -9.79 -18.28
CA ASN A 101 10.40 -11.17 -18.41
C ASN A 101 10.63 -11.84 -17.04
N SER A 102 10.39 -11.14 -15.95
CA SER A 102 10.62 -11.65 -14.59
C SER A 102 9.78 -10.89 -13.57
N ILE A 103 9.36 -11.59 -12.54
CA ILE A 103 8.69 -11.00 -11.37
C ILE A 103 9.74 -10.26 -10.52
N SER A 104 9.40 -9.11 -9.97
CA SER A 104 10.27 -8.38 -9.06
C SER A 104 10.51 -9.15 -7.76
N PRO A 105 11.67 -8.99 -7.12
CA PRO A 105 11.94 -9.62 -5.83
C PRO A 105 10.90 -9.25 -4.75
N GLU A 106 10.41 -8.03 -4.79
CA GLU A 106 9.38 -7.54 -3.87
C GLU A 106 8.06 -8.27 -4.09
N ALA A 107 7.61 -8.42 -5.34
CA ALA A 107 6.40 -9.14 -5.68
C ALA A 107 6.51 -10.63 -5.31
N ALA A 108 7.64 -11.27 -5.62
CA ALA A 108 7.91 -12.65 -5.25
C ALA A 108 7.87 -12.87 -3.73
N LEU A 109 8.35 -11.89 -2.94
CA LEU A 109 8.24 -11.94 -1.49
C LEU A 109 6.78 -11.86 -1.03
N LEU A 110 5.98 -10.95 -1.58
CA LEU A 110 4.56 -10.85 -1.24
C LEU A 110 3.83 -12.16 -1.55
N ASP A 111 4.06 -12.75 -2.72
CA ASP A 111 3.46 -14.03 -3.12
C ASP A 111 3.82 -15.16 -2.15
N LYS A 112 5.09 -15.23 -1.75
CA LYS A 112 5.57 -16.18 -0.73
C LYS A 112 4.88 -15.99 0.63
N LEU A 113 4.72 -14.74 1.07
CA LEU A 113 4.08 -14.44 2.36
C LEU A 113 2.59 -14.78 2.33
N GLN A 114 1.88 -14.51 1.22
CA GLN A 114 0.49 -14.87 1.04
C GLN A 114 0.29 -16.38 1.18
N GLN A 115 1.11 -17.16 0.49
CA GLN A 115 1.05 -18.61 0.58
C GLN A 115 1.41 -19.12 1.99
N LYS A 116 2.45 -18.55 2.61
CA LYS A 116 2.96 -19.04 3.90
C LYS A 116 2.01 -18.75 5.07
N TYR A 117 1.38 -17.58 5.08
CA TYR A 117 0.61 -17.08 6.23
C TYR A 117 -0.90 -17.00 5.97
N ASP A 118 -1.34 -17.43 4.79
CA ASP A 118 -2.76 -17.37 4.38
C ASP A 118 -3.31 -15.94 4.57
N VAL A 119 -2.67 -14.99 3.90
CA VAL A 119 -3.04 -13.57 3.92
C VAL A 119 -3.24 -13.04 2.51
N LEU A 120 -3.94 -11.93 2.36
CA LEU A 120 -4.14 -11.22 1.10
C LEU A 120 -3.43 -9.86 1.16
N PHE A 121 -2.61 -9.55 0.18
CA PHE A 121 -2.11 -8.21 -0.05
C PHE A 121 -2.98 -7.46 -1.07
N VAL A 122 -3.38 -6.25 -0.71
CA VAL A 122 -4.00 -5.27 -1.61
C VAL A 122 -2.93 -4.24 -1.95
N VAL A 123 -2.50 -4.21 -3.19
CA VAL A 123 -1.33 -3.45 -3.65
C VAL A 123 -1.76 -2.34 -4.60
N ALA A 124 -1.24 -1.13 -4.41
CA ALA A 124 -1.47 -0.04 -5.34
C ALA A 124 -0.76 -0.29 -6.68
N GLY A 125 -1.47 -0.10 -7.79
CA GLY A 125 -0.93 -0.25 -9.15
C GLY A 125 0.05 0.85 -9.58
N THR A 126 0.52 1.66 -8.62
CA THR A 126 1.43 2.80 -8.77
C THR A 126 0.88 3.95 -9.64
N ASN A 127 1.47 5.13 -9.49
CA ASN A 127 1.01 6.32 -10.19
C ASN A 127 1.99 6.72 -11.30
N GLN A 128 1.44 7.14 -12.43
CA GLN A 128 2.21 7.73 -13.53
C GLN A 128 2.41 9.23 -13.27
N GLU A 129 3.65 9.68 -13.37
CA GLU A 129 3.97 11.10 -13.51
C GLU A 129 4.08 11.47 -14.98
N LYS A 130 3.76 12.72 -15.30
CA LYS A 130 3.86 13.24 -16.69
C LYS A 130 5.26 13.06 -17.25
N GLY A 131 5.37 12.38 -18.39
CA GLY A 131 6.65 12.10 -19.04
C GLY A 131 7.46 10.95 -18.41
N LYS A 132 6.85 10.19 -17.53
CA LYS A 132 7.46 9.03 -16.84
C LYS A 132 6.89 7.69 -17.34
N PRO A 133 7.46 6.57 -16.91
CA PRO A 133 7.01 5.24 -17.29
C PRO A 133 5.50 5.02 -17.13
N THR A 134 4.92 4.26 -18.04
CA THR A 134 3.48 3.99 -18.12
C THR A 134 3.08 2.64 -17.55
N TYR A 135 4.03 1.74 -17.38
CA TYR A 135 3.78 0.39 -16.88
C TYR A 135 3.96 0.32 -15.36
N LEU A 136 3.34 -0.71 -14.76
CA LEU A 136 3.36 -0.93 -13.33
C LEU A 136 4.79 -0.93 -12.75
N GLY A 137 4.90 -0.45 -11.51
CA GLY A 137 6.12 -0.55 -10.71
C GLY A 137 5.99 -1.65 -9.66
N SER A 138 7.13 -2.18 -9.20
CA SER A 138 7.17 -3.15 -8.10
C SER A 138 6.51 -2.56 -6.83
N PRO A 139 5.77 -3.36 -6.05
CA PRO A 139 5.49 -4.79 -6.17
C PRO A 139 4.15 -5.13 -6.87
N ALA A 140 3.64 -4.25 -7.73
CA ALA A 140 2.35 -4.44 -8.40
C ALA A 140 2.36 -5.55 -9.47
N ASP A 141 3.48 -6.21 -9.68
CA ASP A 141 3.65 -7.40 -10.49
C ASP A 141 3.51 -8.73 -9.70
N SER A 142 3.05 -8.66 -8.44
CA SER A 142 2.71 -9.84 -7.65
C SER A 142 1.55 -10.60 -8.29
N ILE A 143 1.68 -11.92 -8.39
CA ILE A 143 0.68 -12.80 -9.05
C ILE A 143 -0.53 -13.04 -8.15
N ASN A 144 -0.30 -13.16 -6.84
CA ASN A 144 -1.34 -13.53 -5.89
C ASN A 144 -1.98 -12.32 -5.18
N ALA A 145 -1.42 -11.12 -5.34
CA ALA A 145 -1.96 -9.92 -4.73
C ALA A 145 -3.14 -9.35 -5.53
N LEU A 146 -4.03 -8.65 -4.84
CA LEU A 146 -5.05 -7.84 -5.47
C LEU A 146 -4.44 -6.48 -5.83
N VAL A 147 -4.11 -6.27 -7.10
CA VAL A 147 -3.57 -5.00 -7.59
C VAL A 147 -4.70 -4.04 -7.94
N VAL A 148 -4.72 -2.88 -7.31
CA VAL A 148 -5.82 -1.91 -7.42
C VAL A 148 -5.33 -0.63 -8.10
N ASN A 149 -6.06 -0.23 -9.14
CA ASN A 149 -5.88 1.03 -9.85
C ASN A 149 -7.11 1.92 -9.70
N ALA A 150 -6.91 3.22 -9.85
CA ALA A 150 -7.99 4.18 -9.74
C ALA A 150 -8.74 4.36 -11.07
N VAL A 151 -10.05 4.59 -10.96
CA VAL A 151 -10.91 5.03 -12.07
C VAL A 151 -11.46 6.44 -11.80
N ASN A 152 -11.83 7.14 -12.84
CA ASN A 152 -12.54 8.41 -12.77
C ASN A 152 -14.06 8.17 -12.59
N ARG A 153 -14.84 9.26 -12.53
CA ARG A 153 -16.31 9.18 -12.37
C ARG A 153 -17.04 8.51 -13.53
N ASN A 154 -16.40 8.36 -14.68
CA ASN A 154 -16.95 7.70 -15.86
C ASN A 154 -16.56 6.21 -15.95
N ASN A 155 -15.96 5.66 -14.89
CA ASN A 155 -15.38 4.30 -14.85
C ASN A 155 -14.24 4.08 -15.85
N GLU A 156 -13.57 5.14 -16.29
CA GLU A 156 -12.36 5.04 -17.10
C GLU A 156 -11.12 5.07 -16.20
N PRO A 157 -9.98 4.48 -16.60
CA PRO A 157 -8.75 4.59 -15.85
C PRO A 157 -8.39 6.05 -15.56
N ALA A 158 -8.06 6.37 -14.33
CA ALA A 158 -7.62 7.72 -13.97
C ALA A 158 -6.35 8.09 -14.75
N SER A 159 -6.19 9.39 -15.07
CA SER A 159 -5.10 9.88 -15.94
C SER A 159 -3.70 9.59 -15.41
N TYR A 160 -3.57 9.33 -14.12
CA TYR A 160 -2.31 8.97 -13.44
C TYR A 160 -2.14 7.47 -13.24
N THR A 161 -3.09 6.65 -13.67
CA THR A 161 -3.04 5.20 -13.53
C THR A 161 -2.00 4.60 -14.45
N ARG A 162 -1.13 3.76 -13.92
CA ARG A 162 -0.21 2.94 -14.71
C ARG A 162 -0.93 1.71 -15.26
N ARG A 163 -0.39 1.19 -16.36
CA ARG A 163 -0.96 0.03 -17.06
C ARG A 163 -0.16 -1.24 -16.75
N GLY A 164 -0.84 -2.40 -16.79
CA GLY A 164 -0.13 -3.66 -16.97
C GLY A 164 0.65 -3.63 -18.29
N PRO A 165 1.60 -4.47 -18.58
CA PRO A 165 1.28 -5.88 -18.60
C PRO A 165 1.55 -6.48 -17.27
N VAL A 166 0.69 -7.33 -17.01
CA VAL A 166 1.05 -8.49 -16.25
C VAL A 166 1.53 -9.52 -17.25
N LEU A 167 2.45 -10.34 -16.84
CA LEU A 167 3.00 -11.46 -17.58
C LEU A 167 1.91 -12.32 -18.23
#